data_195b99c64688c44fd5625415ae701a47
#
_entry.id   195b99c64688c44fd5625415ae701a47
#
_cell.length_a   1.000
_cell.length_b   1.000
_cell.length_c   1.000
_cell.angle_alpha   90.00
_cell.angle_beta   90.00
_cell.angle_gamma   90.00
#
_symmetry.space_group_name_H-M   'P 1'
#
loop_
_entity.id
_entity.type
_entity.pdbx_description
1 polymer ?
#
loop_
_entity_poly.entity_id
_entity_poly.type
_entity_poly.pdbx_seq_one_letter_code
_entity_poly.pdbx_strand_id
1 'polypeptide(L)'
;MLKSVTNKKLGKEGYIYVSYGHPKYLEHVVASVTTLRRYDTKRPVALACTKKHQDLIKKYGFEEMFDHLIDLPEKHASIVGFKHNFFNYLYFDKNIFLDSDIVWCKNPDTLWQSLDAYNFTITGNLVSDNFFGAPKSIGVAKDMLLLRRKRTLKRFGLTYLSRAQTGLMYSKDPALTKNVCDLAKEMLKRKAETHFQSRKMEKGRNEESCEWSLAMAMSKLNIPVYAWFQGQTSPQLDYIAFLTDHDDDFEYVKCKYYCNDFVYSFRGLKTNWIKNLLIKAFSIIPGKGDHMMVTPYCLHFGWYHEKQPFFEFSDRVWDELVSDQNSSKASLGLEDRSSNEA
;
A
#
# COMPACT_ATOMS: atom_id res chain seq x y z
N MET A 1 11.85 30.17 -11.04
CA MET A 1 12.23 29.24 -12.14
C MET A 1 12.36 27.85 -11.54
N LEU A 2 11.34 27.00 -11.69
CA LEU A 2 11.39 25.59 -11.31
C LEU A 2 12.27 24.89 -12.35
N LYS A 3 13.47 24.47 -11.94
CA LYS A 3 14.28 23.55 -12.75
C LYS A 3 13.44 22.31 -13.00
N SER A 4 13.07 22.07 -14.25
CA SER A 4 12.55 20.79 -14.68
C SER A 4 13.59 19.74 -14.27
N VAL A 5 13.23 18.89 -13.33
CA VAL A 5 14.01 17.68 -13.07
C VAL A 5 13.90 16.87 -14.36
N THR A 6 14.93 16.95 -15.18
CA THR A 6 15.12 16.03 -16.30
C THR A 6 15.08 14.65 -15.68
N ASN A 7 14.04 13.87 -15.99
CA ASN A 7 13.82 12.50 -15.49
C ASN A 7 14.93 11.59 -16.00
N LYS A 8 16.13 11.70 -15.43
CA LYS A 8 17.19 10.72 -15.65
C LYS A 8 16.73 9.44 -14.96
N LYS A 9 16.46 8.41 -15.76
CA LYS A 9 16.12 7.09 -15.23
C LYS A 9 17.26 6.57 -14.35
N LEU A 10 16.93 6.09 -13.15
CA LEU A 10 17.86 5.56 -12.17
C LEU A 10 18.20 4.07 -12.40
N GLY A 11 17.43 3.38 -13.25
CA GLY A 11 17.62 1.96 -13.56
C GLY A 11 16.45 1.37 -14.33
N LYS A 12 16.56 0.08 -14.64
CA LYS A 12 15.52 -0.65 -15.39
C LYS A 12 14.29 -0.94 -14.52
N GLU A 13 14.49 -1.52 -13.35
CA GLU A 13 13.44 -1.94 -12.41
C GLU A 13 13.79 -1.42 -11.02
N GLY A 14 12.80 -0.94 -10.26
CA GLY A 14 13.04 -0.50 -8.90
C GLY A 14 11.78 -0.25 -8.09
N TYR A 15 11.98 -0.18 -6.80
CA TYR A 15 10.92 0.04 -5.80
C TYR A 15 10.87 1.49 -5.39
N ILE A 16 9.67 1.99 -5.16
CA ILE A 16 9.42 3.35 -4.71
C ILE A 16 8.60 3.29 -3.43
N TYR A 17 9.13 3.88 -2.38
CA TYR A 17 8.44 4.13 -1.13
C TYR A 17 8.19 5.62 -0.95
N VAL A 18 7.25 5.94 -0.07
CA VAL A 18 6.97 7.33 0.34
C VAL A 18 6.90 7.45 1.85
N SER A 19 7.51 8.49 2.41
CA SER A 19 7.44 8.75 3.85
C SER A 19 7.29 10.24 4.13
N TYR A 20 6.28 10.59 4.94
CA TYR A 20 5.97 11.97 5.36
C TYR A 20 5.17 11.97 6.66
N GLY A 21 5.06 13.13 7.29
CA GLY A 21 4.22 13.33 8.47
C GLY A 21 4.88 12.83 9.76
N HIS A 22 4.29 11.83 10.41
CA HIS A 22 4.81 11.31 11.68
C HIS A 22 6.07 10.44 11.44
N PRO A 23 7.14 10.56 12.26
CA PRO A 23 8.37 9.77 12.12
C PRO A 23 8.13 8.25 12.03
N LYS A 24 7.12 7.74 12.70
CA LYS A 24 6.74 6.33 12.67
C LYS A 24 6.50 5.77 11.25
N TYR A 25 6.10 6.62 10.29
CA TYR A 25 6.00 6.19 8.90
C TYR A 25 7.35 5.91 8.25
N LEU A 26 8.43 6.57 8.73
CA LEU A 26 9.78 6.23 8.31
C LEU A 26 10.21 4.88 8.91
N GLU A 27 9.93 4.64 10.18
CA GLU A 27 10.19 3.36 10.85
C GLU A 27 9.51 2.21 10.08
N HIS A 28 8.26 2.40 9.67
CA HIS A 28 7.52 1.43 8.86
C HIS A 28 8.20 1.16 7.51
N VAL A 29 8.68 2.21 6.82
CA VAL A 29 9.41 2.03 5.55
C VAL A 29 10.71 1.25 5.78
N VAL A 30 11.47 1.59 6.84
CA VAL A 30 12.70 0.87 7.20
C VAL A 30 12.41 -0.62 7.41
N ALA A 31 11.39 -0.96 8.21
CA ALA A 31 10.99 -2.33 8.45
C ALA A 31 10.57 -3.05 7.16
N SER A 32 9.80 -2.38 6.28
CA SER A 32 9.41 -2.93 4.99
C SER A 32 10.61 -3.20 4.07
N VAL A 33 11.54 -2.26 3.98
CA VAL A 33 12.76 -2.40 3.18
C VAL A 33 13.66 -3.51 3.74
N THR A 34 13.75 -3.65 5.05
CA THR A 34 14.50 -4.74 5.70
C THR A 34 13.96 -6.10 5.25
N THR A 35 12.62 -6.29 5.24
CA THR A 35 12.04 -7.54 4.74
C THR A 35 12.23 -7.73 3.23
N LEU A 36 12.19 -6.67 2.44
CA LEU A 36 12.48 -6.71 1.01
C LEU A 36 13.89 -7.22 0.74
N ARG A 37 14.88 -6.67 1.46
CA ARG A 37 16.31 -6.99 1.27
C ARG A 37 16.68 -8.44 1.63
N ARG A 38 15.83 -9.15 2.36
CA ARG A 38 15.98 -10.62 2.54
C ARG A 38 15.86 -11.39 1.23
N TYR A 39 15.10 -10.86 0.27
CA TYR A 39 14.75 -11.55 -0.98
C TYR A 39 15.29 -10.87 -2.23
N ASP A 40 15.44 -9.55 -2.21
CA ASP A 40 15.89 -8.76 -3.37
C ASP A 40 16.94 -7.73 -2.98
N THR A 41 18.20 -8.08 -3.23
CA THR A 41 19.36 -7.21 -3.01
C THR A 41 19.81 -6.47 -4.28
N LYS A 42 19.15 -6.74 -5.43
CA LYS A 42 19.62 -6.27 -6.74
C LYS A 42 18.88 -5.03 -7.22
N ARG A 43 17.56 -4.99 -7.02
CA ARG A 43 16.76 -3.86 -7.51
C ARG A 43 16.85 -2.68 -6.55
N PRO A 44 17.11 -1.48 -7.09
CA PRO A 44 17.22 -0.28 -6.25
C PRO A 44 15.91 0.09 -5.57
N VAL A 45 16.04 0.68 -4.39
CA VAL A 45 14.95 1.26 -3.61
C VAL A 45 15.11 2.78 -3.60
N ALA A 46 14.10 3.48 -4.08
CA ALA A 46 13.97 4.92 -3.99
C ALA A 46 12.97 5.30 -2.90
N LEU A 47 13.35 6.20 -2.01
CA LEU A 47 12.46 6.77 -1.00
C LEU A 47 12.15 8.23 -1.31
N ALA A 48 10.90 8.53 -1.65
CA ALA A 48 10.40 9.90 -1.71
C ALA A 48 9.98 10.36 -0.31
N CYS A 49 10.68 11.33 0.27
CA CYS A 49 10.38 11.76 1.63
C CYS A 49 10.55 13.26 1.84
N THR A 50 9.86 13.78 2.85
CA THR A 50 10.00 15.19 3.25
C THR A 50 11.37 15.45 3.88
N LYS A 51 11.80 16.72 3.88
CA LYS A 51 13.08 17.13 4.47
C LYS A 51 13.24 16.63 5.91
N LYS A 52 12.17 16.70 6.71
CA LYS A 52 12.16 16.19 8.09
C LYS A 52 12.57 14.71 8.15
N HIS A 53 12.08 13.87 7.24
CA HIS A 53 12.41 12.45 7.23
C HIS A 53 13.81 12.20 6.65
N GLN A 54 14.29 13.01 5.71
CA GLN A 54 15.69 12.96 5.27
C GLN A 54 16.66 13.27 6.41
N ASP A 55 16.34 14.27 7.25
CA ASP A 55 17.16 14.62 8.40
C ASP A 55 17.19 13.50 9.45
N LEU A 56 16.05 12.77 9.64
CA LEU A 56 16.03 11.58 10.48
C LEU A 56 16.88 10.43 9.91
N ILE A 57 16.80 10.16 8.61
CA ILE A 57 17.64 9.15 7.94
C ILE A 57 19.12 9.44 8.19
N LYS A 58 19.55 10.67 7.99
CA LYS A 58 20.93 11.10 8.24
C LYS A 58 21.31 10.98 9.72
N LYS A 59 20.42 11.43 10.61
CA LYS A 59 20.65 11.37 12.07
C LYS A 59 20.94 9.96 12.54
N TYR A 60 20.17 8.98 12.03
CA TYR A 60 20.29 7.58 12.43
C TYR A 60 21.26 6.77 11.55
N GLY A 61 21.78 7.33 10.45
CA GLY A 61 22.75 6.65 9.58
C GLY A 61 22.12 5.60 8.66
N PHE A 62 20.88 5.83 8.22
CA PHE A 62 20.13 4.89 7.38
C PHE A 62 20.18 5.21 5.88
N GLU A 63 21.11 6.09 5.46
CA GLU A 63 21.26 6.48 4.05
C GLU A 63 21.48 5.27 3.14
N GLU A 64 22.29 4.31 3.57
CA GLU A 64 22.64 3.11 2.78
C GLU A 64 21.49 2.11 2.60
N MET A 65 20.42 2.25 3.37
CA MET A 65 19.24 1.41 3.17
C MET A 65 18.49 1.75 1.86
N PHE A 66 18.69 2.97 1.36
CA PHE A 66 18.00 3.50 0.20
C PHE A 66 19.02 3.85 -0.89
N ASP A 67 18.87 3.29 -2.08
CA ASP A 67 19.77 3.61 -3.20
C ASP A 67 19.55 5.07 -3.66
N HIS A 68 18.35 5.62 -3.45
CA HIS A 68 18.01 6.98 -3.84
C HIS A 68 17.07 7.63 -2.82
N LEU A 69 17.47 8.81 -2.33
CA LEU A 69 16.61 9.70 -1.56
C LEU A 69 16.08 10.83 -2.44
N ILE A 70 14.79 11.04 -2.44
CA ILE A 70 14.07 11.93 -3.36
C ILE A 70 13.25 12.92 -2.56
N ASP A 71 13.36 14.20 -2.91
CA ASP A 71 12.58 15.26 -2.27
C ASP A 71 11.08 15.07 -2.55
N LEU A 72 10.28 14.99 -1.49
CA LEU A 72 8.83 15.03 -1.54
C LEU A 72 8.36 16.44 -1.21
N PRO A 73 7.82 17.20 -2.17
CA PRO A 73 7.25 18.51 -1.89
C PRO A 73 6.06 18.41 -0.94
N GLU A 74 5.90 19.37 -0.03
CA GLU A 74 4.80 19.41 0.95
C GLU A 74 3.40 19.26 0.33
N LYS A 75 3.18 19.84 -0.84
CA LYS A 75 1.91 19.67 -1.59
C LYS A 75 1.61 18.23 -2.00
N HIS A 76 2.60 17.35 -2.01
CA HIS A 76 2.46 15.92 -2.28
C HIS A 76 2.55 15.06 -1.02
N ALA A 77 2.83 15.66 0.14
CA ALA A 77 2.95 14.97 1.42
C ALA A 77 1.58 14.58 2.02
N SER A 78 0.80 13.84 1.25
CA SER A 78 -0.51 13.29 1.64
C SER A 78 -0.82 12.05 0.78
N ILE A 79 -1.75 11.21 1.22
CA ILE A 79 -2.14 9.98 0.47
C ILE A 79 -2.60 10.36 -0.95
N VAL A 80 -3.51 11.30 -1.04
CA VAL A 80 -4.03 11.79 -2.33
C VAL A 80 -2.95 12.58 -3.08
N GLY A 81 -2.20 13.43 -2.36
CA GLY A 81 -1.15 14.26 -2.92
C GLY A 81 -0.07 13.43 -3.62
N PHE A 82 0.38 12.33 -3.03
CA PHE A 82 1.36 11.45 -3.63
C PHE A 82 0.75 10.56 -4.73
N LYS A 83 -0.27 9.75 -4.38
CA LYS A 83 -0.79 8.71 -5.28
C LYS A 83 -1.43 9.29 -6.55
N HIS A 84 -2.05 10.47 -6.48
CA HIS A 84 -2.55 11.17 -7.67
C HIS A 84 -1.47 11.94 -8.46
N ASN A 85 -0.24 11.96 -7.97
CA ASN A 85 0.91 12.53 -8.65
C ASN A 85 2.04 11.50 -8.86
N PHE A 86 1.72 10.21 -8.74
CA PHE A 86 2.67 9.12 -8.85
C PHE A 86 3.51 9.17 -10.12
N PHE A 87 2.98 9.66 -11.22
CA PHE A 87 3.71 9.83 -12.48
C PHE A 87 4.96 10.72 -12.36
N ASN A 88 5.06 11.61 -11.37
CA ASN A 88 6.24 12.41 -11.11
C ASN A 88 7.37 11.64 -10.42
N TYR A 89 7.08 10.44 -9.94
CA TYR A 89 7.97 9.60 -9.14
C TYR A 89 8.38 8.31 -9.87
N LEU A 90 8.22 8.25 -11.19
CA LEU A 90 8.62 7.10 -12.00
C LEU A 90 10.10 7.19 -12.39
N TYR A 91 10.97 6.85 -11.44
CA TYR A 91 12.42 6.99 -11.61
C TYR A 91 13.08 5.82 -12.34
N PHE A 92 12.38 4.71 -12.50
CA PHE A 92 12.86 3.52 -13.20
C PHE A 92 12.06 3.33 -14.51
N ASP A 93 12.55 2.46 -15.40
CA ASP A 93 11.76 2.09 -16.56
C ASP A 93 10.51 1.34 -16.14
N LYS A 94 10.65 0.45 -15.14
CA LYS A 94 9.55 -0.24 -14.48
C LYS A 94 9.59 0.07 -12.98
N ASN A 95 8.45 0.46 -12.43
CA ASN A 95 8.34 0.96 -11.06
C ASN A 95 7.28 0.18 -10.29
N ILE A 96 7.63 -0.36 -9.12
CA ILE A 96 6.68 -0.81 -8.12
C ILE A 96 6.67 0.21 -6.98
N PHE A 97 5.52 0.86 -6.78
CA PHE A 97 5.26 1.66 -5.58
C PHE A 97 4.67 0.76 -4.49
N LEU A 98 5.07 1.01 -3.25
CA LEU A 98 4.65 0.28 -2.06
C LEU A 98 4.26 1.25 -0.94
N ASP A 99 3.18 0.92 -0.23
CA ASP A 99 2.87 1.55 1.05
C ASP A 99 3.90 1.16 2.11
N SER A 100 4.06 1.98 3.12
CA SER A 100 5.05 1.76 4.19
C SER A 100 4.76 0.55 5.09
N ASP A 101 3.51 0.13 5.14
CA ASP A 101 3.00 -0.94 6.02
C ASP A 101 2.89 -2.29 5.30
N ILE A 102 3.91 -2.63 4.56
CA ILE A 102 4.05 -3.87 3.78
C ILE A 102 5.25 -4.68 4.29
N VAL A 103 5.04 -5.97 4.43
CA VAL A 103 6.10 -6.96 4.68
C VAL A 103 6.26 -7.84 3.45
N TRP A 104 7.49 -8.05 3.00
CA TRP A 104 7.80 -8.99 1.93
C TRP A 104 7.95 -10.40 2.47
N CYS A 105 7.32 -11.37 1.79
CA CYS A 105 7.24 -12.74 2.28
C CYS A 105 7.97 -13.75 1.39
N LYS A 106 8.44 -13.34 0.21
CA LYS A 106 9.21 -14.19 -0.72
C LYS A 106 9.87 -13.39 -1.85
N ASN A 107 10.74 -14.08 -2.61
CA ASN A 107 11.45 -13.50 -3.76
C ASN A 107 10.49 -12.93 -4.82
N PRO A 108 10.65 -11.64 -5.23
CA PRO A 108 9.73 -10.94 -6.10
C PRO A 108 9.96 -11.15 -7.61
N ASP A 109 10.91 -11.96 -8.05
CA ASP A 109 11.28 -12.06 -9.47
C ASP A 109 10.09 -12.44 -10.36
N THR A 110 9.30 -13.43 -9.94
CA THR A 110 8.10 -13.85 -10.68
C THR A 110 7.00 -12.78 -10.64
N LEU A 111 6.92 -11.99 -9.57
CA LEU A 111 6.00 -10.85 -9.51
C LEU A 111 6.37 -9.80 -10.58
N TRP A 112 7.65 -9.44 -10.69
CA TRP A 112 8.13 -8.52 -11.71
C TRP A 112 7.83 -9.01 -13.13
N GLN A 113 8.06 -10.30 -13.40
CA GLN A 113 7.72 -10.95 -14.68
C GLN A 113 6.22 -10.85 -14.98
N SER A 114 5.37 -11.13 -14.00
CA SER A 114 3.91 -11.08 -14.16
C SER A 114 3.41 -9.66 -14.39
N LEU A 115 3.99 -8.67 -13.72
CA LEU A 115 3.65 -7.26 -13.86
C LEU A 115 4.06 -6.69 -15.22
N ASP A 116 5.00 -7.31 -15.91
CA ASP A 116 5.46 -6.83 -17.23
C ASP A 116 4.39 -6.89 -18.32
N ALA A 117 3.33 -7.64 -18.10
CA ALA A 117 2.14 -7.62 -18.99
C ALA A 117 1.33 -6.32 -18.90
N TYR A 118 1.58 -5.46 -17.90
CA TYR A 118 0.82 -4.23 -17.67
C TYR A 118 1.66 -2.99 -17.98
N ASN A 119 1.04 -1.97 -18.57
CA ASN A 119 1.64 -0.64 -18.68
C ASN A 119 1.46 0.17 -17.39
N PHE A 120 0.29 0.01 -16.76
CA PHE A 120 -0.07 0.52 -15.44
C PHE A 120 -1.06 -0.44 -14.81
N THR A 121 -0.92 -0.70 -13.52
CA THR A 121 -1.94 -1.43 -12.76
C THR A 121 -1.83 -1.14 -11.27
N ILE A 122 -2.88 -1.47 -10.54
CA ILE A 122 -2.96 -1.43 -9.07
C ILE A 122 -3.50 -2.78 -8.63
N THR A 123 -3.03 -3.29 -7.49
CA THR A 123 -3.60 -4.53 -6.94
C THR A 123 -5.06 -4.34 -6.57
N GLY A 124 -5.86 -5.37 -6.77
CA GLY A 124 -7.27 -5.24 -6.49
C GLY A 124 -8.12 -6.45 -6.82
N ASN A 125 -9.42 -6.22 -6.93
CA ASN A 125 -10.38 -7.21 -7.40
C ASN A 125 -11.11 -6.65 -8.64
N LEU A 126 -11.39 -7.50 -9.61
CA LEU A 126 -12.02 -7.11 -10.87
C LEU A 126 -13.39 -6.45 -10.68
N VAL A 127 -14.16 -6.94 -9.72
CA VAL A 127 -15.46 -6.37 -9.37
C VAL A 127 -15.54 -6.15 -7.88
N SER A 128 -16.01 -4.99 -7.46
CA SER A 128 -16.28 -4.75 -6.05
C SER A 128 -17.38 -3.74 -5.85
N ASP A 129 -18.20 -4.03 -4.84
CA ASP A 129 -19.17 -3.10 -4.30
C ASP A 129 -18.69 -2.44 -2.99
N ASN A 130 -17.55 -2.91 -2.45
CA ASN A 130 -16.98 -2.43 -1.20
C ASN A 130 -15.64 -1.70 -1.43
N PHE A 131 -15.69 -0.38 -1.36
CA PHE A 131 -14.51 0.49 -1.36
C PHE A 131 -14.27 1.11 0.01
N PHE A 132 -13.05 1.57 0.25
CA PHE A 132 -12.82 2.60 1.24
C PHE A 132 -13.59 3.87 0.81
N GLY A 133 -14.51 4.33 1.66
CA GLY A 133 -15.46 5.39 1.32
C GLY A 133 -16.81 4.90 0.78
N ALA A 134 -16.99 3.59 0.57
CA ALA A 134 -18.32 3.06 0.28
C ALA A 134 -19.23 3.16 1.52
N PRO A 135 -20.54 3.29 1.33
CA PRO A 135 -21.50 3.22 2.41
C PRO A 135 -21.36 1.95 3.23
N LYS A 136 -21.56 2.05 4.55
CA LYS A 136 -21.47 0.93 5.49
C LYS A 136 -22.84 0.67 6.12
N SER A 137 -23.06 -0.57 6.56
CA SER A 137 -24.28 -0.96 7.29
C SER A 137 -25.57 -0.60 6.54
N ILE A 138 -26.48 0.10 7.19
CA ILE A 138 -27.75 0.58 6.61
C ILE A 138 -27.57 1.46 5.36
N GLY A 139 -26.43 2.14 5.25
CA GLY A 139 -26.08 2.93 4.06
C GLY A 139 -25.99 2.09 2.79
N VAL A 140 -25.57 0.83 2.89
CA VAL A 140 -25.53 -0.11 1.75
C VAL A 140 -26.93 -0.39 1.23
N ALA A 141 -27.87 -0.68 2.12
CA ALA A 141 -29.28 -0.90 1.75
C ALA A 141 -29.87 0.34 1.06
N LYS A 142 -29.60 1.53 1.61
CA LYS A 142 -30.00 2.80 1.00
C LYS A 142 -29.42 3.00 -0.39
N ASP A 143 -28.13 2.67 -0.58
CA ASP A 143 -27.46 2.77 -1.89
C ASP A 143 -28.06 1.81 -2.92
N MET A 144 -28.39 0.60 -2.50
CA MET A 144 -29.06 -0.40 -3.36
C MET A 144 -30.45 0.06 -3.76
N LEU A 145 -31.29 0.47 -2.80
CA LEU A 145 -32.65 0.95 -3.05
C LEU A 145 -32.69 2.18 -3.95
N LEU A 146 -31.78 3.10 -3.75
CA LEU A 146 -31.69 4.34 -4.54
C LEU A 146 -30.85 4.19 -5.80
N LEU A 147 -30.31 3.00 -6.10
CA LEU A 147 -29.45 2.72 -7.25
C LEU A 147 -28.27 3.72 -7.40
N ARG A 148 -27.73 4.22 -6.27
CA ARG A 148 -26.73 5.30 -6.28
C ARG A 148 -25.46 4.90 -7.03
N ARG A 149 -24.98 3.66 -6.81
CA ARG A 149 -23.81 3.12 -7.55
C ARG A 149 -24.09 3.10 -9.07
N LYS A 150 -25.25 2.58 -9.48
CA LYS A 150 -25.64 2.52 -10.90
C LYS A 150 -25.71 3.94 -11.51
N ARG A 151 -26.23 4.92 -10.76
CA ARG A 151 -26.26 6.32 -11.19
C ARG A 151 -24.84 6.89 -11.33
N THR A 152 -23.92 6.59 -10.41
CA THR A 152 -22.52 6.99 -10.52
C THR A 152 -21.90 6.42 -11.78
N LEU A 153 -21.99 5.10 -12.01
CA LEU A 153 -21.45 4.48 -13.21
C LEU A 153 -21.98 5.15 -14.49
N LYS A 154 -23.31 5.32 -14.59
CA LYS A 154 -23.93 5.96 -15.75
C LYS A 154 -23.44 7.41 -15.94
N ARG A 155 -23.35 8.20 -14.87
CA ARG A 155 -22.92 9.60 -14.92
C ARG A 155 -21.49 9.78 -15.43
N PHE A 156 -20.60 8.88 -15.03
CA PHE A 156 -19.21 8.94 -15.43
C PHE A 156 -18.91 8.09 -16.69
N GLY A 157 -19.91 7.45 -17.26
CA GLY A 157 -19.77 6.60 -18.46
C GLY A 157 -18.88 5.38 -18.18
N LEU A 158 -19.07 4.75 -17.02
CA LEU A 158 -18.38 3.54 -16.61
C LEU A 158 -19.30 2.33 -16.74
N THR A 159 -18.76 1.21 -17.23
CA THR A 159 -19.50 -0.06 -17.33
C THR A 159 -19.30 -0.95 -16.12
N TYR A 160 -18.18 -0.78 -15.43
CA TYR A 160 -17.82 -1.52 -14.22
C TYR A 160 -17.03 -0.62 -13.25
N LEU A 161 -16.78 -1.14 -12.07
CA LEU A 161 -15.92 -0.50 -11.09
C LEU A 161 -15.13 -1.59 -10.36
N SER A 162 -13.84 -1.64 -10.62
CA SER A 162 -12.94 -2.55 -9.92
C SER A 162 -12.63 -2.02 -8.52
N ARG A 163 -12.32 -2.92 -7.61
CA ARG A 163 -11.79 -2.55 -6.30
C ARG A 163 -10.27 -2.44 -6.40
N ALA A 164 -9.75 -1.22 -6.32
CA ALA A 164 -8.32 -0.97 -6.22
C ALA A 164 -7.88 -0.92 -4.75
N GLN A 165 -6.72 -1.47 -4.48
CA GLN A 165 -6.03 -1.42 -3.20
C GLN A 165 -4.61 -0.90 -3.47
N THR A 166 -4.36 0.33 -3.09
CA THR A 166 -3.18 1.10 -3.52
C THR A 166 -1.91 0.83 -2.72
N GLY A 167 -1.87 -0.25 -1.95
CA GLY A 167 -0.65 -0.67 -1.25
C GLY A 167 0.47 -1.11 -2.18
N LEU A 168 0.12 -1.64 -3.36
CA LEU A 168 1.04 -1.93 -4.45
C LEU A 168 0.49 -1.37 -5.76
N MET A 169 1.27 -0.50 -6.39
CA MET A 169 0.97 0.07 -7.72
C MET A 169 2.16 -0.18 -8.64
N TYR A 170 1.90 -0.51 -9.90
CA TYR A 170 2.94 -0.73 -10.90
C TYR A 170 2.78 0.21 -12.09
N SER A 171 3.88 0.69 -12.63
CA SER A 171 3.92 1.48 -13.87
C SER A 171 5.22 1.29 -14.65
N LYS A 172 5.09 1.16 -15.98
CA LYS A 172 6.18 1.29 -16.94
C LYS A 172 5.89 2.32 -18.03
N ASP A 173 4.68 2.91 -18.03
CA ASP A 173 4.25 3.92 -19.02
C ASP A 173 3.93 5.24 -18.30
N PRO A 174 4.84 6.22 -18.32
CA PRO A 174 4.62 7.52 -17.68
C PRO A 174 3.43 8.31 -18.24
N ALA A 175 3.17 8.21 -19.53
CA ALA A 175 2.08 8.94 -20.18
C ALA A 175 0.72 8.38 -19.74
N LEU A 176 0.57 7.05 -19.75
CA LEU A 176 -0.62 6.38 -19.25
C LEU A 176 -0.83 6.65 -17.76
N THR A 177 0.24 6.57 -16.96
CA THR A 177 0.18 6.85 -15.51
C THR A 177 -0.28 8.28 -15.24
N LYS A 178 0.25 9.25 -16.00
CA LYS A 178 -0.20 10.65 -15.90
C LYS A 178 -1.69 10.78 -16.22
N ASN A 179 -2.16 10.14 -17.28
CA ASN A 179 -3.56 10.17 -17.66
C ASN A 179 -4.46 9.58 -16.56
N VAL A 180 -4.09 8.42 -15.99
CA VAL A 180 -4.80 7.83 -14.83
C VAL A 180 -4.85 8.81 -13.65
N CYS A 181 -3.70 9.40 -13.29
CA CYS A 181 -3.60 10.34 -12.17
C CYS A 181 -4.45 11.60 -12.40
N ASP A 182 -4.44 12.15 -13.60
CA ASP A 182 -5.21 13.36 -13.91
C ASP A 182 -6.72 13.08 -13.91
N LEU A 183 -7.14 11.96 -14.47
CA LEU A 183 -8.55 11.51 -14.38
C LEU A 183 -8.95 11.25 -12.91
N ALA A 184 -8.10 10.63 -12.11
CA ALA A 184 -8.40 10.39 -10.70
C ALA A 184 -8.57 11.71 -9.92
N LYS A 185 -7.77 12.74 -10.22
CA LYS A 185 -7.95 14.09 -9.66
C LYS A 185 -9.28 14.71 -10.07
N GLU A 186 -9.67 14.54 -11.34
CA GLU A 186 -10.97 15.01 -11.85
C GLU A 186 -12.12 14.31 -11.11
N MET A 187 -12.06 12.96 -11.02
CA MET A 187 -13.06 12.19 -10.29
C MET A 187 -13.18 12.65 -8.83
N LEU A 188 -12.04 12.92 -8.17
CA LEU A 188 -12.02 13.39 -6.80
C LEU A 188 -12.68 14.78 -6.64
N LYS A 189 -12.45 15.71 -7.58
CA LYS A 189 -13.10 17.01 -7.58
C LYS A 189 -14.63 16.88 -7.69
N ARG A 190 -15.09 15.90 -8.45
CA ARG A 190 -16.51 15.61 -8.69
C ARG A 190 -17.11 14.62 -7.69
N LYS A 191 -16.49 14.43 -6.52
CA LYS A 191 -16.92 13.47 -5.49
C LYS A 191 -18.40 13.60 -5.12
N ALA A 192 -18.92 14.80 -5.01
CA ALA A 192 -20.34 15.06 -4.67
C ALA A 192 -21.31 14.42 -5.68
N GLU A 193 -20.86 14.13 -6.90
CA GLU A 193 -21.64 13.47 -7.94
C GLU A 193 -21.58 11.92 -7.85
N THR A 194 -20.81 11.39 -6.92
CA THR A 194 -20.61 9.95 -6.72
C THR A 194 -21.43 9.42 -5.55
N HIS A 195 -21.45 8.09 -5.40
CA HIS A 195 -22.04 7.44 -4.22
C HIS A 195 -21.04 7.26 -3.07
N PHE A 196 -19.78 7.67 -3.26
CA PHE A 196 -18.73 7.49 -2.24
C PHE A 196 -18.89 8.51 -1.11
N GLN A 197 -18.70 8.01 0.12
CA GLN A 197 -18.67 8.84 1.32
C GLN A 197 -17.29 9.44 1.54
N SER A 198 -17.20 10.55 2.27
CA SER A 198 -15.94 11.12 2.67
C SER A 198 -15.30 10.33 3.80
N ARG A 199 -14.05 9.96 3.64
CA ARG A 199 -13.25 9.38 4.74
C ARG A 199 -12.91 10.41 5.82
N LYS A 200 -12.95 11.69 5.50
CA LYS A 200 -12.77 12.78 6.49
C LYS A 200 -13.83 12.77 7.57
N MET A 201 -14.97 12.10 7.36
CA MET A 201 -15.98 11.88 8.38
C MET A 201 -15.64 10.73 9.35
N GLU A 202 -14.62 9.93 9.05
CA GLU A 202 -14.14 8.88 9.95
C GLU A 202 -13.22 9.50 11.02
N LYS A 203 -13.46 9.16 12.30
CA LYS A 203 -12.67 9.69 13.42
C LYS A 203 -11.17 9.50 13.20
N GLY A 204 -10.41 10.57 13.32
CA GLY A 204 -8.95 10.55 13.19
C GLY A 204 -8.42 10.60 11.75
N ARG A 205 -9.27 10.86 10.74
CA ARG A 205 -8.85 10.97 9.34
C ARG A 205 -9.04 12.38 8.81
N ASN A 206 -7.95 12.94 8.28
CA ASN A 206 -7.94 14.27 7.67
C ASN A 206 -7.93 14.22 6.13
N GLU A 207 -7.75 13.02 5.55
CA GLU A 207 -7.56 12.84 4.12
C GLU A 207 -8.65 11.97 3.49
N GLU A 208 -8.90 12.21 2.20
CA GLU A 208 -9.77 11.37 1.39
C GLU A 208 -9.07 10.07 0.97
N SER A 209 -9.86 9.02 0.61
CA SER A 209 -9.32 7.84 -0.03
C SER A 209 -8.99 8.13 -1.49
N CYS A 210 -7.81 7.71 -1.93
CA CYS A 210 -7.42 7.76 -3.35
C CYS A 210 -7.93 6.56 -4.15
N GLU A 211 -8.29 5.47 -3.50
CA GLU A 211 -8.57 4.18 -4.14
C GLU A 211 -9.76 4.22 -5.09
N TRP A 212 -10.89 4.77 -4.65
CA TRP A 212 -12.09 4.83 -5.47
C TRP A 212 -11.91 5.73 -6.71
N SER A 213 -11.19 6.85 -6.59
CA SER A 213 -10.95 7.76 -7.71
C SER A 213 -9.97 7.17 -8.72
N LEU A 214 -8.93 6.48 -8.27
CA LEU A 214 -8.02 5.71 -9.12
C LEU A 214 -8.76 4.55 -9.81
N ALA A 215 -9.60 3.81 -9.08
CA ALA A 215 -10.40 2.74 -9.66
C ALA A 215 -11.38 3.25 -10.74
N MET A 216 -12.03 4.39 -10.52
CA MET A 216 -12.87 5.03 -11.55
C MET A 216 -12.06 5.44 -12.77
N ALA A 217 -10.87 6.04 -12.57
CA ALA A 217 -9.97 6.42 -13.68
C ALA A 217 -9.51 5.20 -14.48
N MET A 218 -9.09 4.12 -13.80
CA MET A 218 -8.72 2.87 -14.46
C MET A 218 -9.89 2.27 -15.24
N SER A 219 -11.08 2.22 -14.64
CA SER A 219 -12.29 1.72 -15.31
C SER A 219 -12.64 2.56 -16.54
N LYS A 220 -12.47 3.89 -16.48
CA LYS A 220 -12.69 4.78 -17.63
C LYS A 220 -11.73 4.53 -18.77
N LEU A 221 -10.51 4.13 -18.47
CA LEU A 221 -9.45 3.82 -19.44
C LEU A 221 -9.38 2.33 -19.80
N ASN A 222 -10.30 1.51 -19.29
CA ASN A 222 -10.30 0.05 -19.44
C ASN A 222 -8.99 -0.62 -19.00
N ILE A 223 -8.36 -0.08 -17.97
CA ILE A 223 -7.15 -0.65 -17.37
C ILE A 223 -7.56 -1.66 -16.29
N PRO A 224 -7.14 -2.93 -16.42
CA PRO A 224 -7.46 -3.94 -15.43
C PRO A 224 -6.63 -3.76 -14.15
N VAL A 225 -7.21 -4.13 -12.99
CA VAL A 225 -6.46 -4.33 -11.76
C VAL A 225 -5.64 -5.61 -11.86
N TYR A 226 -4.49 -5.65 -11.18
CA TYR A 226 -3.77 -6.89 -10.94
C TYR A 226 -4.43 -7.61 -9.76
N ALA A 227 -5.06 -8.74 -10.02
CA ALA A 227 -5.85 -9.42 -9.00
C ALA A 227 -4.99 -9.77 -7.80
N TRP A 228 -5.39 -9.33 -6.60
CA TRP A 228 -4.64 -9.61 -5.38
C TRP A 228 -4.65 -11.07 -4.98
N PHE A 229 -5.70 -11.80 -5.33
CA PHE A 229 -5.74 -13.24 -5.16
C PHE A 229 -5.48 -13.98 -6.48
N GLN A 230 -4.35 -14.68 -6.51
CA GLN A 230 -3.92 -15.54 -7.60
C GLN A 230 -3.22 -16.80 -7.06
N GLY A 231 -3.71 -17.36 -5.96
CA GLY A 231 -3.05 -18.47 -5.29
C GLY A 231 -1.64 -18.09 -4.82
N GLN A 232 -0.67 -18.94 -5.11
CA GLN A 232 0.73 -18.70 -4.69
C GLN A 232 1.41 -17.53 -5.43
N THR A 233 0.79 -16.99 -6.48
CA THR A 233 1.28 -15.81 -7.20
C THR A 233 0.57 -14.52 -6.80
N SER A 234 -0.19 -14.53 -5.69
CA SER A 234 -0.83 -13.34 -5.15
C SER A 234 0.17 -12.23 -4.86
N PRO A 235 0.02 -11.04 -5.49
CA PRO A 235 0.98 -9.94 -5.32
C PRO A 235 0.94 -9.41 -3.90
N GLN A 236 -0.26 -9.29 -3.35
CA GLN A 236 -0.50 -8.70 -2.05
C GLN A 236 -1.77 -9.29 -1.44
N LEU A 237 -1.71 -9.62 -0.16
CA LEU A 237 -2.90 -9.91 0.65
C LEU A 237 -2.93 -8.99 1.86
N ASP A 238 -4.13 -8.57 2.27
CA ASP A 238 -4.30 -7.84 3.53
C ASP A 238 -4.12 -8.79 4.71
N TYR A 239 -3.37 -8.36 5.71
CA TYR A 239 -3.25 -9.06 6.99
C TYR A 239 -4.61 -9.14 7.68
N ILE A 240 -4.98 -10.33 8.09
CA ILE A 240 -6.15 -10.63 8.92
C ILE A 240 -5.70 -11.62 9.98
N ALA A 241 -5.65 -11.19 11.23
CA ALA A 241 -5.01 -11.92 12.33
C ALA A 241 -5.42 -13.40 12.45
N PHE A 242 -6.70 -13.72 12.30
CA PHE A 242 -7.19 -15.10 12.43
C PHE A 242 -7.08 -15.95 11.14
N LEU A 243 -6.63 -15.36 10.03
CA LEU A 243 -6.39 -16.03 8.74
C LEU A 243 -4.90 -16.11 8.39
N THR A 244 -4.05 -15.44 9.16
CA THR A 244 -2.61 -15.37 8.88
C THR A 244 -1.84 -16.01 10.01
N ASP A 245 -1.05 -17.00 9.66
CA ASP A 245 -0.06 -17.64 10.52
C ASP A 245 1.32 -17.11 10.16
N HIS A 246 2.09 -16.62 11.14
CA HIS A 246 3.39 -15.99 10.94
C HIS A 246 4.23 -16.07 12.21
N ASP A 247 5.54 -16.04 12.05
CA ASP A 247 6.49 -15.77 13.13
C ASP A 247 6.61 -14.26 13.41
N ASP A 248 7.34 -13.91 14.47
CA ASP A 248 7.50 -12.52 14.89
C ASP A 248 8.28 -11.67 13.88
N ASP A 249 9.14 -12.29 13.05
CA ASP A 249 9.97 -11.62 12.05
C ASP A 249 9.41 -11.67 10.63
N PHE A 250 8.24 -12.28 10.46
CA PHE A 250 7.60 -12.48 9.15
C PHE A 250 8.48 -13.22 8.12
N GLU A 251 9.38 -14.09 8.58
CA GLU A 251 10.15 -15.00 7.71
C GLU A 251 9.28 -16.17 7.26
N TYR A 252 8.39 -16.61 8.14
CA TYR A 252 7.33 -17.56 7.83
C TYR A 252 6.00 -16.82 7.80
N VAL A 253 5.31 -16.85 6.66
CA VAL A 253 3.96 -16.29 6.49
C VAL A 253 3.10 -17.25 5.68
N LYS A 254 1.94 -17.61 6.23
CA LYS A 254 0.89 -18.38 5.55
C LYS A 254 -0.47 -17.76 5.79
N CYS A 255 -1.14 -17.37 4.71
CA CYS A 255 -2.48 -16.83 4.75
C CYS A 255 -3.49 -17.90 4.34
N LYS A 256 -4.49 -18.11 5.17
CA LYS A 256 -5.64 -18.96 4.85
C LYS A 256 -6.58 -18.18 3.93
N TYR A 257 -6.62 -18.55 2.66
CA TYR A 257 -7.49 -17.91 1.68
C TYR A 257 -8.67 -18.81 1.32
N TYR A 258 -9.87 -18.32 1.58
CA TYR A 258 -11.09 -19.04 1.24
C TYR A 258 -11.45 -18.83 -0.24
N CYS A 259 -11.89 -19.90 -0.90
CA CYS A 259 -12.31 -19.87 -2.30
C CYS A 259 -13.55 -19.01 -2.54
N ASN A 260 -14.27 -18.66 -1.47
CA ASN A 260 -15.35 -17.70 -1.50
C ASN A 260 -15.00 -16.48 -0.64
N ASP A 261 -15.16 -15.31 -1.16
CA ASP A 261 -14.76 -14.04 -0.53
C ASP A 261 -15.70 -13.54 0.58
N PHE A 262 -16.71 -14.33 0.99
CA PHE A 262 -17.62 -13.98 2.08
C PHE A 262 -16.87 -13.64 3.38
N VAL A 263 -15.74 -14.30 3.63
CA VAL A 263 -14.89 -14.10 4.80
C VAL A 263 -14.43 -12.65 4.91
N TYR A 264 -14.14 -12.04 3.78
CA TYR A 264 -13.70 -10.65 3.72
C TYR A 264 -14.81 -9.64 4.03
N SER A 265 -16.06 -10.06 3.97
CA SER A 265 -17.19 -9.23 4.41
C SER A 265 -17.19 -9.00 5.92
N PHE A 266 -16.56 -9.89 6.69
CA PHE A 266 -16.50 -9.79 8.16
C PHE A 266 -15.25 -9.08 8.68
N ARG A 267 -14.31 -8.72 7.82
CA ARG A 267 -13.04 -8.08 8.24
C ARG A 267 -13.22 -6.75 8.98
N GLY A 268 -14.33 -6.03 8.74
CA GLY A 268 -14.65 -4.80 9.47
C GLY A 268 -15.15 -5.01 10.91
N LEU A 269 -15.43 -6.27 11.32
CA LEU A 269 -15.77 -6.58 12.69
C LEU A 269 -14.50 -6.59 13.55
N LYS A 270 -14.51 -5.82 14.64
CA LYS A 270 -13.35 -5.71 15.53
C LYS A 270 -13.20 -6.90 16.48
N THR A 271 -14.25 -7.68 16.68
CA THR A 271 -14.32 -8.77 17.67
C THR A 271 -13.96 -10.10 17.01
N ASN A 272 -12.78 -10.63 17.30
CA ASN A 272 -12.27 -11.84 16.65
C ASN A 272 -13.13 -13.09 16.88
N TRP A 273 -13.67 -13.28 18.10
CA TRP A 273 -14.52 -14.45 18.37
C TRP A 273 -15.81 -14.45 17.53
N ILE A 274 -16.42 -13.26 17.28
CA ILE A 274 -17.59 -13.12 16.42
C ILE A 274 -17.22 -13.43 14.97
N LYS A 275 -16.09 -12.91 14.49
CA LYS A 275 -15.58 -13.25 13.14
C LYS A 275 -15.45 -14.77 12.99
N ASN A 276 -14.77 -15.42 13.93
CA ASN A 276 -14.56 -16.86 13.92
C ASN A 276 -15.87 -17.64 13.91
N LEU A 277 -16.85 -17.23 14.74
CA LEU A 277 -18.15 -17.85 14.77
C LEU A 277 -18.88 -17.74 13.43
N LEU A 278 -18.91 -16.54 12.84
CA LEU A 278 -19.54 -16.32 11.55
C LEU A 278 -18.86 -17.12 10.43
N ILE A 279 -17.53 -17.14 10.40
CA ILE A 279 -16.79 -17.92 9.41
C ILE A 279 -17.08 -19.41 9.54
N LYS A 280 -17.06 -19.96 10.77
CA LYS A 280 -17.43 -21.36 11.01
C LYS A 280 -18.84 -21.65 10.54
N ALA A 281 -19.81 -20.80 10.88
CA ALA A 281 -21.20 -20.99 10.48
C ALA A 281 -21.37 -20.96 8.95
N PHE A 282 -20.74 -20.01 8.25
CA PHE A 282 -20.82 -19.94 6.79
C PHE A 282 -20.04 -21.05 6.09
N SER A 283 -18.96 -21.55 6.71
CA SER A 283 -18.13 -22.64 6.16
C SER A 283 -18.87 -24.01 6.16
N ILE A 284 -19.99 -24.14 6.87
CA ILE A 284 -20.83 -25.32 6.79
C ILE A 284 -21.55 -25.42 5.43
N ILE A 285 -21.75 -24.29 4.76
CA ILE A 285 -22.38 -24.27 3.44
C ILE A 285 -21.40 -24.88 2.43
N PRO A 286 -21.83 -25.87 1.62
CA PRO A 286 -20.95 -26.53 0.65
C PRO A 286 -20.20 -25.54 -0.26
N GLY A 287 -18.91 -25.75 -0.43
CA GLY A 287 -18.01 -24.91 -1.23
C GLY A 287 -17.61 -23.59 -0.58
N LYS A 288 -18.18 -23.20 0.56
CA LYS A 288 -17.82 -21.94 1.24
C LYS A 288 -16.65 -22.10 2.20
N GLY A 289 -16.46 -23.29 2.76
CA GLY A 289 -15.35 -23.62 3.67
C GLY A 289 -14.04 -23.98 2.95
N ASP A 290 -14.08 -24.18 1.64
CA ASP A 290 -12.90 -24.53 0.87
C ASP A 290 -11.88 -23.39 0.90
N HIS A 291 -10.62 -23.73 1.18
CA HIS A 291 -9.55 -22.78 1.32
C HIS A 291 -8.20 -23.36 0.91
N MET A 292 -7.27 -22.50 0.61
CA MET A 292 -5.87 -22.85 0.40
C MET A 292 -4.97 -22.02 1.31
N MET A 293 -3.79 -22.54 1.61
CA MET A 293 -2.72 -21.80 2.30
C MET A 293 -1.84 -21.13 1.26
N VAL A 294 -1.71 -19.82 1.37
CA VAL A 294 -1.00 -18.96 0.39
C VAL A 294 0.04 -18.13 1.11
N THR A 295 1.26 -18.09 0.57
CA THR A 295 2.26 -17.08 0.92
C THR A 295 2.24 -16.01 -0.19
N PRO A 296 1.71 -14.80 0.05
CA PRO A 296 1.73 -13.73 -0.95
C PRO A 296 3.17 -13.23 -1.17
N TYR A 297 3.41 -12.39 -2.20
CA TYR A 297 4.67 -11.64 -2.27
C TYR A 297 4.73 -10.60 -1.17
N CYS A 298 3.63 -9.90 -0.94
CA CYS A 298 3.51 -8.88 0.10
C CYS A 298 2.34 -9.17 1.04
N LEU A 299 2.56 -9.00 2.34
CA LEU A 299 1.53 -8.93 3.35
C LEU A 299 1.33 -7.47 3.74
N HIS A 300 0.10 -6.95 3.58
CA HIS A 300 -0.22 -5.55 3.77
C HIS A 300 -1.07 -5.32 5.02
N PHE A 301 -0.65 -4.42 5.88
CA PHE A 301 -1.31 -4.10 7.14
C PHE A 301 -2.24 -2.87 7.00
N GLY A 302 -3.16 -2.91 6.02
CA GLY A 302 -4.09 -1.82 5.72
C GLY A 302 -5.13 -1.50 6.79
N TRP A 303 -5.38 -2.41 7.76
CA TRP A 303 -6.42 -2.28 8.77
C TRP A 303 -5.85 -1.88 10.12
N TYR A 304 -6.10 -0.65 10.56
CA TYR A 304 -5.52 -0.09 11.80
C TYR A 304 -5.73 -0.99 13.04
N HIS A 305 -6.88 -1.61 13.19
CA HIS A 305 -7.19 -2.47 14.34
C HIS A 305 -6.52 -3.85 14.29
N GLU A 306 -5.83 -4.17 13.21
CA GLU A 306 -5.09 -5.42 13.02
C GLU A 306 -3.58 -5.18 12.83
N LYS A 307 -3.11 -3.93 12.95
CA LYS A 307 -1.70 -3.55 12.70
C LYS A 307 -0.73 -3.86 13.84
N GLN A 308 -1.21 -4.29 14.99
CA GLN A 308 -0.35 -4.44 16.17
C GLN A 308 0.90 -5.31 15.91
N PRO A 309 0.82 -6.48 15.25
CA PRO A 309 2.02 -7.28 14.99
C PRO A 309 3.06 -6.55 14.11
N PHE A 310 2.59 -5.76 13.15
CA PHE A 310 3.48 -4.95 12.31
C PHE A 310 4.12 -3.80 13.09
N PHE A 311 3.39 -3.18 14.01
CA PHE A 311 3.95 -2.13 14.85
C PHE A 311 5.06 -2.67 15.76
N GLU A 312 4.83 -3.80 16.43
CA GLU A 312 5.81 -4.47 17.27
C GLU A 312 7.05 -4.88 16.47
N PHE A 313 6.86 -5.44 15.29
CA PHE A 313 7.95 -5.77 14.38
C PHE A 313 8.72 -4.53 13.93
N SER A 314 8.02 -3.47 13.50
CA SER A 314 8.64 -2.23 13.03
C SER A 314 9.45 -1.53 14.12
N ASP A 315 8.91 -1.49 15.36
CA ASP A 315 9.58 -0.90 16.50
C ASP A 315 10.86 -1.70 16.83
N ARG A 316 10.79 -3.04 16.84
CA ARG A 316 11.96 -3.90 17.08
C ARG A 316 13.05 -3.72 16.00
N VAL A 317 12.69 -3.79 14.73
CA VAL A 317 13.66 -3.58 13.64
C VAL A 317 14.33 -2.22 13.72
N TRP A 318 13.58 -1.18 14.06
CA TRP A 318 14.13 0.16 14.23
C TRP A 318 15.14 0.21 15.38
N ASP A 319 14.78 -0.32 16.55
CA ASP A 319 15.63 -0.29 17.75
C ASP A 319 16.92 -1.11 17.52
N GLU A 320 16.84 -2.27 16.88
CA GLU A 320 18.00 -3.10 16.52
C GLU A 320 18.96 -2.33 15.59
N LEU A 321 18.45 -1.75 14.49
CA LEU A 321 19.28 -0.99 13.55
C LEU A 321 19.92 0.25 14.17
N VAL A 322 19.21 0.96 15.05
CA VAL A 322 19.77 2.12 15.78
C VAL A 322 20.87 1.67 16.73
N SER A 323 20.68 0.54 17.44
CA SER A 323 21.69 -0.03 18.32
C SER A 323 22.97 -0.43 17.57
N ASP A 324 22.82 -1.09 16.43
CA ASP A 324 23.94 -1.52 15.58
C ASP A 324 24.74 -0.31 15.05
N GLN A 325 24.04 0.74 14.60
CA GLN A 325 24.70 1.98 14.15
C GLN A 325 25.47 2.67 15.27
N ASN A 326 24.92 2.72 16.47
CA ASN A 326 25.60 3.31 17.65
C ASN A 326 26.83 2.48 18.02
N SER A 327 26.74 1.18 18.03
CA SER A 327 27.85 0.27 18.31
C SER A 327 28.98 0.41 17.28
N SER A 328 28.62 0.55 16.00
CA SER A 328 29.58 0.78 14.92
C SER A 328 30.30 2.14 15.04
N LYS A 329 29.59 3.20 15.41
CA LYS A 329 30.18 4.53 15.63
C LYS A 329 31.12 4.51 16.84
N ALA A 330 30.76 3.85 17.94
CA ALA A 330 31.59 3.69 19.11
C ALA A 330 32.88 2.93 18.80
N SER A 331 32.80 1.85 18.01
CA SER A 331 33.96 1.05 17.60
C SER A 331 34.95 1.83 16.68
N LEU A 332 34.43 2.82 15.94
CA LEU A 332 35.24 3.69 15.08
C LEU A 332 35.80 4.93 15.81
N GLY A 333 35.56 5.08 17.12
CA GLY A 333 36.06 6.21 17.92
C GLY A 333 35.42 7.56 17.55
N LEU A 334 34.28 7.56 16.88
CA LEU A 334 33.52 8.74 16.48
C LEU A 334 32.46 9.12 17.53
N GLU A 335 32.87 9.18 18.82
CA GLU A 335 32.01 9.77 19.84
C GLU A 335 31.88 11.28 19.60
N ASP A 336 30.65 11.73 19.65
CA ASP A 336 30.25 13.13 19.48
C ASP A 336 30.95 14.02 20.52
N ARG A 337 31.98 14.78 20.12
CA ARG A 337 32.64 15.80 20.97
C ARG A 337 31.81 17.08 21.13
N SER A 338 30.48 17.01 20.92
CA SER A 338 29.63 18.20 20.93
C SER A 338 28.92 18.51 22.28
N SER A 339 29.28 17.85 23.37
CA SER A 339 28.63 18.10 24.69
C SER A 339 29.51 18.76 25.74
N ASN A 340 30.61 19.41 25.38
CA ASN A 340 31.42 20.17 26.32
C ASN A 340 31.85 21.55 25.77
N GLU A 341 30.88 22.44 25.55
CA GLU A 341 31.07 23.89 25.61
C GLU A 341 29.72 24.52 26.00
N ALA A 342 29.51 24.74 27.28
CA ALA A 342 28.53 25.65 27.83
C ALA A 342 29.24 26.57 28.83
#